data_3c32b196c9f222536f848a17bc4b71b3
#
_entry.id   3c32b196c9f222536f848a17bc4b71b3
#
_cell.length_a   1.000
_cell.length_b   1.000
_cell.length_c   1.000
_cell.angle_alpha   90.00
_cell.angle_beta   90.00
_cell.angle_gamma   90.00
#
_symmetry.space_group_name_H-M   'P 1'
#
loop_
_entity.id
_entity.type
_entity.pdbx_description
1 polymer ?
#
loop_
_entity_poly.entity_id
_entity_poly.type
_entity_poly.pdbx_seq_one_letter_code
_entity_poly.pdbx_strand_id
1 'polypeptide(L)'
;MTKEKIAFVVVRYGKDINGGAEYHCRMLAERLVNDYDVEVLTTCVKNYVTGENEYPEGKETLNGVLVRRFYSDPVEPDLHKSYVRQAAPAKKWRHFLYRCRLLKPLSYVKPIWHYKEEEEIKALNSQVFYSSSMYTFIRENKAFYKAFIPLSFFPHTYYTAMYAPEKTILIPTMHNNGSSFRSIITSVFSKVAYIGFNIEAEQKLVENIVGKPLAANGIISVGIEKTKAADWKQTKVKYNLPEDYLLYVGRIDAIKLNNIVDYFLGYKKKYIASRLKLVLVGGIFGKTVEHPDIIYTGFVGDAEKVAIQLNAKVIVNPSKYESLSLILLETMSEGKAMLVNGQCNVLKEHCVKSDYAAFVRKLRCLEESEVLRQQMGEKGRRYVQENYDWKIIIGRMRSAIQALS
;
A
#
# COMPACT_ATOMS: atom_id res chain seq x y z
N MET A 1 28.92 -17.94 11.51
CA MET A 1 28.90 -16.47 11.62
C MET A 1 27.58 -16.05 12.25
N THR A 2 27.57 -15.14 13.22
CA THR A 2 26.35 -14.57 13.77
C THR A 2 25.69 -13.69 12.71
N LYS A 3 24.37 -13.87 12.48
CA LYS A 3 23.62 -13.04 11.55
C LYS A 3 23.62 -11.59 12.00
N GLU A 4 23.77 -10.66 11.05
CA GLU A 4 23.58 -9.23 11.32
C GLU A 4 22.12 -8.95 11.70
N LYS A 5 21.92 -8.08 12.69
CA LYS A 5 20.59 -7.75 13.19
C LYS A 5 19.97 -6.60 12.39
N ILE A 6 18.73 -6.78 11.96
CA ILE A 6 17.93 -5.74 11.29
C ILE A 6 16.58 -5.58 11.97
N ALA A 7 16.02 -4.38 11.92
CA ALA A 7 14.69 -4.12 12.47
C ALA A 7 13.74 -3.55 11.41
N PHE A 8 12.60 -4.19 11.21
CA PHE A 8 11.45 -3.57 10.56
C PHE A 8 10.70 -2.72 11.58
N VAL A 9 10.20 -1.55 11.16
CA VAL A 9 9.43 -0.66 12.02
C VAL A 9 8.09 -0.35 11.36
N VAL A 10 7.00 -0.77 12.01
CA VAL A 10 5.66 -0.66 11.43
C VAL A 10 4.62 -0.41 12.53
N VAL A 11 3.52 0.27 12.20
CA VAL A 11 2.51 0.64 13.21
C VAL A 11 1.81 -0.57 13.83
N ARG A 12 1.56 -1.64 13.07
CA ARG A 12 0.89 -2.87 13.53
C ARG A 12 1.52 -4.10 12.88
N TYR A 13 1.61 -5.19 13.62
CA TYR A 13 2.15 -6.44 13.10
C TYR A 13 1.46 -7.65 13.78
N GLY A 14 1.05 -8.65 12.99
CA GLY A 14 0.39 -9.85 13.50
C GLY A 14 -0.28 -10.68 12.39
N LYS A 15 -0.70 -11.89 12.74
CA LYS A 15 -1.41 -12.80 11.80
C LYS A 15 -2.77 -12.24 11.38
N ASP A 16 -3.47 -11.61 12.32
CA ASP A 16 -4.83 -11.09 12.14
C ASP A 16 -4.85 -9.60 11.72
N ILE A 17 -3.69 -9.05 11.39
CA ILE A 17 -3.58 -7.65 10.97
C ILE A 17 -3.78 -7.54 9.47
N ASN A 18 -4.83 -6.80 9.08
CA ASN A 18 -5.16 -6.50 7.69
C ASN A 18 -4.70 -5.08 7.34
N GLY A 19 -3.79 -4.98 6.37
CA GLY A 19 -3.26 -3.72 5.85
C GLY A 19 -2.16 -3.99 4.84
N GLY A 20 -2.10 -3.20 3.77
CA GLY A 20 -1.12 -3.43 2.70
C GLY A 20 0.32 -3.27 3.16
N ALA A 21 0.61 -2.26 3.96
CA ALA A 21 1.95 -2.01 4.49
C ALA A 21 2.36 -3.04 5.55
N GLU A 22 1.42 -3.43 6.42
CA GLU A 22 1.64 -4.45 7.44
C GLU A 22 1.87 -5.83 6.80
N TYR A 23 1.09 -6.18 5.78
CA TYR A 23 1.30 -7.39 5.00
C TYR A 23 2.67 -7.36 4.29
N HIS A 24 3.02 -6.24 3.66
CA HIS A 24 4.32 -6.06 3.00
C HIS A 24 5.48 -6.23 4.00
N CYS A 25 5.39 -5.60 5.18
CA CYS A 25 6.35 -5.76 6.26
C CYS A 25 6.52 -7.23 6.64
N ARG A 26 5.40 -7.94 6.87
CA ARG A 26 5.41 -9.35 7.26
C ARG A 26 6.08 -10.21 6.19
N MET A 27 5.73 -10.02 4.93
CA MET A 27 6.29 -10.82 3.83
C MET A 27 7.80 -10.63 3.66
N LEU A 28 8.30 -9.40 3.83
CA LEU A 28 9.75 -9.14 3.80
C LEU A 28 10.46 -9.71 5.04
N ALA A 29 9.92 -9.44 6.23
CA ALA A 29 10.52 -9.87 7.50
C ALA A 29 10.66 -11.39 7.56
N GLU A 30 9.58 -12.13 7.29
CA GLU A 30 9.55 -13.60 7.33
C GLU A 30 10.51 -14.26 6.31
N ARG A 31 10.86 -13.60 5.21
CA ARG A 31 11.80 -14.13 4.21
C ARG A 31 13.24 -13.81 4.52
N LEU A 32 13.50 -12.70 5.18
CA LEU A 32 14.85 -12.27 5.52
C LEU A 32 15.41 -12.97 6.78
N VAL A 33 14.60 -13.71 7.54
CA VAL A 33 15.07 -14.49 8.71
C VAL A 33 16.14 -15.54 8.34
N ASN A 34 16.17 -15.97 7.10
CA ASN A 34 17.21 -16.90 6.64
C ASN A 34 18.60 -16.24 6.55
N ASP A 35 18.65 -14.92 6.33
CA ASP A 35 19.86 -14.16 6.09
C ASP A 35 20.27 -13.31 7.29
N TYR A 36 19.30 -12.78 8.04
CA TYR A 36 19.48 -11.82 9.11
C TYR A 36 18.81 -12.26 10.42
N ASP A 37 19.25 -11.71 11.55
CA ASP A 37 18.51 -11.70 12.81
C ASP A 37 17.43 -10.60 12.71
N VAL A 38 16.19 -11.01 12.41
CA VAL A 38 15.11 -10.08 12.09
C VAL A 38 14.26 -9.80 13.32
N GLU A 39 14.16 -8.52 13.69
CA GLU A 39 13.23 -8.03 14.71
C GLU A 39 12.21 -7.08 14.08
N VAL A 40 10.96 -7.14 14.52
CA VAL A 40 9.91 -6.17 14.16
C VAL A 40 9.57 -5.34 15.39
N LEU A 41 9.75 -4.03 15.28
CA LEU A 41 9.35 -3.04 16.28
C LEU A 41 7.96 -2.50 15.88
N THR A 42 6.96 -2.67 16.75
CA THR A 42 5.58 -2.32 16.45
C THR A 42 4.83 -1.86 17.69
N THR A 43 3.63 -1.32 17.51
CA THR A 43 2.77 -0.92 18.63
C THR A 43 1.91 -2.09 19.13
N CYS A 44 1.29 -1.91 20.30
CA CYS A 44 0.28 -2.83 20.86
C CYS A 44 -1.10 -2.67 20.22
N VAL A 45 -1.25 -1.78 19.23
CA VAL A 45 -2.53 -1.50 18.59
C VAL A 45 -2.88 -2.61 17.59
N LYS A 46 -4.10 -3.12 17.67
CA LYS A 46 -4.65 -4.09 16.70
C LYS A 46 -5.60 -3.41 15.72
N ASN A 47 -6.56 -2.63 16.22
CA ASN A 47 -7.54 -1.96 15.40
C ASN A 47 -7.06 -0.56 14.96
N TYR A 48 -6.98 -0.36 13.64
CA TYR A 48 -6.54 0.91 13.06
C TYR A 48 -7.46 2.10 13.40
N VAL A 49 -8.74 1.84 13.63
CA VAL A 49 -9.76 2.89 13.83
C VAL A 49 -9.79 3.35 15.29
N THR A 50 -9.80 2.40 16.24
CA THR A 50 -9.84 2.73 17.67
C THR A 50 -8.47 3.17 18.18
N GLY A 51 -7.39 2.58 17.68
CA GLY A 51 -6.03 2.86 18.13
C GLY A 51 -5.72 2.39 19.56
N GLU A 52 -6.55 1.51 20.10
CA GLU A 52 -6.38 0.96 21.44
C GLU A 52 -5.25 -0.06 21.49
N ASN A 53 -4.55 -0.11 22.63
CA ASN A 53 -3.50 -1.09 22.90
C ASN A 53 -4.13 -2.44 23.27
N GLU A 54 -4.51 -3.22 22.25
CA GLU A 54 -5.18 -4.52 22.42
C GLU A 54 -4.20 -5.69 22.59
N TYR A 55 -2.97 -5.56 22.07
CA TYR A 55 -1.91 -6.54 22.31
C TYR A 55 -1.12 -6.21 23.58
N PRO A 56 -0.62 -7.23 24.30
CA PRO A 56 0.30 -7.00 25.42
C PRO A 56 1.64 -6.43 24.94
N GLU A 57 2.24 -5.57 25.75
CA GLU A 57 3.62 -5.13 25.55
C GLU A 57 4.60 -6.30 25.80
N GLY A 58 5.71 -6.31 25.08
CA GLY A 58 6.75 -7.31 25.27
C GLY A 58 7.27 -7.91 23.98
N LYS A 59 7.72 -9.15 24.04
CA LYS A 59 8.32 -9.88 22.93
C LYS A 59 7.57 -11.18 22.66
N GLU A 60 7.37 -11.48 21.40
CA GLU A 60 6.88 -12.77 20.92
C GLU A 60 7.60 -13.18 19.64
N THR A 61 7.52 -14.46 19.27
CA THR A 61 8.06 -14.91 17.97
C THR A 61 6.91 -15.35 17.08
N LEU A 62 6.84 -14.74 15.88
CA LEU A 62 5.86 -15.07 14.87
C LEU A 62 6.56 -15.48 13.58
N ASN A 63 6.39 -16.72 13.14
CA ASN A 63 6.99 -17.27 11.91
C ASN A 63 8.52 -17.05 11.83
N GLY A 64 9.22 -17.23 12.95
CA GLY A 64 10.68 -17.04 13.04
C GLY A 64 11.15 -15.59 13.22
N VAL A 65 10.24 -14.62 13.18
CA VAL A 65 10.53 -13.19 13.39
C VAL A 65 10.31 -12.84 14.86
N LEU A 66 11.27 -12.19 15.49
CA LEU A 66 11.11 -11.62 16.82
C LEU A 66 10.27 -10.34 16.73
N VAL A 67 9.12 -10.31 17.36
CA VAL A 67 8.23 -9.14 17.41
C VAL A 67 8.32 -8.49 18.77
N ARG A 68 8.68 -7.22 18.81
CA ARG A 68 8.68 -6.41 20.03
C ARG A 68 7.58 -5.36 19.94
N ARG A 69 6.67 -5.39 20.92
CA ARG A 69 5.53 -4.48 21.02
C ARG A 69 5.74 -3.42 22.07
N PHE A 70 5.30 -2.20 21.76
CA PHE A 70 5.36 -1.04 22.62
C PHE A 70 3.97 -0.42 22.73
N TYR A 71 3.59 0.09 23.88
CA TYR A 71 2.36 0.83 24.02
C TYR A 71 2.36 2.09 23.15
N SER A 72 1.23 2.35 22.48
CA SER A 72 0.92 3.67 21.93
C SER A 72 0.54 4.61 23.06
N ASP A 73 1.10 5.82 23.02
CA ASP A 73 0.79 6.85 23.99
C ASP A 73 -0.66 7.33 23.81
N PRO A 74 -1.33 7.79 24.88
CA PRO A 74 -2.69 8.30 24.79
C PRO A 74 -2.83 9.46 23.81
N VAL A 75 -3.93 9.52 23.10
CA VAL A 75 -4.25 10.57 22.12
C VAL A 75 -5.38 11.45 22.64
N GLU A 76 -5.18 12.76 22.58
CA GLU A 76 -6.21 13.77 22.79
C GLU A 76 -6.77 14.24 21.44
N PRO A 77 -7.99 13.80 21.02
CA PRO A 77 -8.52 14.05 19.66
C PRO A 77 -8.64 15.52 19.29
N ASP A 78 -9.01 16.38 20.25
CA ASP A 78 -9.18 17.81 19.97
C ASP A 78 -7.84 18.54 19.86
N LEU A 79 -6.85 18.14 20.65
CA LEU A 79 -5.48 18.63 20.54
C LEU A 79 -4.89 18.22 19.18
N HIS A 80 -5.09 16.97 18.77
CA HIS A 80 -4.68 16.50 17.45
C HIS A 80 -5.29 17.34 16.31
N LYS A 81 -6.61 17.56 16.34
CA LYS A 81 -7.29 18.43 15.36
C LYS A 81 -6.71 19.84 15.31
N SER A 82 -6.38 20.41 16.49
CA SER A 82 -5.77 21.72 16.60
C SER A 82 -4.40 21.76 15.89
N TYR A 83 -3.50 20.82 16.19
CA TYR A 83 -2.17 20.75 15.55
C TYR A 83 -2.26 20.51 14.05
N VAL A 84 -3.13 19.64 13.59
CA VAL A 84 -3.37 19.42 12.16
C VAL A 84 -3.82 20.69 11.45
N ARG A 85 -4.66 21.52 12.11
CA ARG A 85 -5.10 22.81 11.57
C ARG A 85 -3.95 23.81 11.50
N GLN A 86 -3.13 23.90 12.53
CA GLN A 86 -1.95 24.78 12.59
C GLN A 86 -0.89 24.42 11.52
N ALA A 87 -0.71 23.13 11.26
CA ALA A 87 0.22 22.61 10.24
C ALA A 87 -0.30 22.74 8.79
N ALA A 88 -1.62 22.92 8.60
CA ALA A 88 -2.25 22.89 7.29
C ALA A 88 -1.72 23.91 6.25
N PRO A 89 -1.30 25.16 6.61
CA PRO A 89 -0.80 26.13 5.65
C PRO A 89 0.42 25.65 4.86
N ALA A 90 1.41 25.00 5.52
CA ALA A 90 2.61 24.50 4.86
C ALA A 90 2.27 23.46 3.78
N LYS A 91 1.45 22.48 4.14
CA LYS A 91 0.98 21.43 3.24
C LYS A 91 0.22 22.00 2.04
N LYS A 92 -0.68 22.98 2.26
CA LYS A 92 -1.46 23.63 1.19
C LYS A 92 -0.56 24.38 0.22
N TRP A 93 0.42 25.13 0.75
CA TRP A 93 1.37 25.91 -0.04
C TRP A 93 2.26 25.01 -0.90
N ARG A 94 2.82 23.94 -0.33
CA ARG A 94 3.63 22.98 -1.07
C ARG A 94 2.82 22.25 -2.15
N HIS A 95 1.57 21.88 -1.85
CA HIS A 95 0.68 21.27 -2.85
C HIS A 95 0.36 22.24 -4.00
N PHE A 96 0.14 23.50 -3.71
CA PHE A 96 -0.03 24.53 -4.74
C PHE A 96 1.20 24.65 -5.65
N LEU A 97 2.39 24.76 -5.06
CA LEU A 97 3.65 24.80 -5.83
C LEU A 97 3.87 23.53 -6.68
N TYR A 98 3.51 22.37 -6.14
CA TYR A 98 3.55 21.12 -6.90
C TYR A 98 2.63 21.15 -8.12
N ARG A 99 1.40 21.62 -7.96
CA ARG A 99 0.45 21.77 -9.07
C ARG A 99 0.93 22.75 -10.14
N CYS A 100 1.63 23.78 -9.74
CA CYS A 100 2.27 24.74 -10.64
C CYS A 100 3.61 24.21 -11.23
N ARG A 101 4.03 22.99 -10.89
CA ARG A 101 5.33 22.38 -11.27
C ARG A 101 6.55 23.17 -10.78
N LEU A 102 6.40 23.99 -9.75
CA LEU A 102 7.45 24.84 -9.18
C LEU A 102 8.18 24.19 -7.99
N LEU A 103 7.58 23.17 -7.33
CA LEU A 103 8.13 22.61 -6.09
C LEU A 103 9.51 21.96 -6.33
N LYS A 104 9.68 21.14 -7.37
CA LYS A 104 10.96 20.55 -7.73
C LYS A 104 12.02 21.58 -8.14
N PRO A 105 11.77 22.52 -9.06
CA PRO A 105 12.72 23.60 -9.36
C PRO A 105 13.15 24.41 -8.13
N LEU A 106 12.23 24.77 -7.26
CA LEU A 106 12.54 25.51 -6.03
C LEU A 106 13.45 24.72 -5.08
N SER A 107 13.46 23.40 -5.12
CA SER A 107 14.36 22.59 -4.30
C SER A 107 15.84 22.81 -4.61
N TYR A 108 16.18 23.35 -5.78
CA TYR A 108 17.56 23.68 -6.15
C TYR A 108 18.07 24.96 -5.47
N VAL A 109 17.15 25.86 -5.07
CA VAL A 109 17.45 27.08 -4.34
C VAL A 109 17.22 26.93 -2.84
N LYS A 110 16.10 26.30 -2.47
CA LYS A 110 15.72 26.04 -1.07
C LYS A 110 15.40 24.53 -0.90
N PRO A 111 16.42 23.70 -0.71
CA PRO A 111 16.27 22.24 -0.70
C PRO A 111 15.34 21.72 0.41
N ILE A 112 15.45 22.25 1.61
CA ILE A 112 14.67 21.81 2.77
C ILE A 112 13.77 22.94 3.26
N TRP A 113 12.52 22.59 3.56
CA TRP A 113 11.51 23.51 4.04
C TRP A 113 11.26 23.30 5.53
N HIS A 114 11.32 24.38 6.31
CA HIS A 114 11.03 24.35 7.74
C HIS A 114 9.73 25.07 8.11
N TYR A 115 9.01 25.60 7.10
CA TYR A 115 7.76 26.33 7.34
C TYR A 115 6.72 25.40 7.97
N LYS A 116 6.29 25.72 9.19
CA LYS A 116 5.36 24.94 9.99
C LYS A 116 5.83 23.50 10.32
N GLU A 117 7.12 23.23 10.29
CA GLU A 117 7.67 21.90 10.57
C GLU A 117 7.41 21.46 12.02
N GLU A 118 7.54 22.37 12.99
CA GLU A 118 7.25 22.09 14.39
C GLU A 118 5.78 21.72 14.63
N GLU A 119 4.86 22.44 13.99
CA GLU A 119 3.43 22.14 14.07
C GLU A 119 3.10 20.81 13.37
N GLU A 120 3.80 20.49 12.28
CA GLU A 120 3.68 19.18 11.64
C GLU A 120 4.19 18.05 12.53
N ILE A 121 5.28 18.26 13.27
CA ILE A 121 5.82 17.31 14.27
C ILE A 121 4.83 17.14 15.43
N LYS A 122 4.25 18.25 15.96
CA LYS A 122 3.20 18.16 17.01
C LYS A 122 2.00 17.36 16.52
N ALA A 123 1.55 17.63 15.29
CA ALA A 123 0.47 16.86 14.66
C ALA A 123 0.83 15.38 14.43
N LEU A 124 2.09 15.08 14.15
CA LEU A 124 2.60 13.72 14.03
C LEU A 124 2.60 12.99 15.39
N ASN A 125 3.08 13.65 16.44
CA ASN A 125 3.19 13.11 17.80
C ASN A 125 1.82 12.88 18.48
N SER A 126 0.79 13.54 18.01
CA SER A 126 -0.58 13.37 18.50
C SER A 126 -1.38 12.30 17.75
N GLN A 127 -0.74 11.50 16.91
CA GLN A 127 -1.41 10.40 16.17
C GLN A 127 -1.53 9.13 17.01
N VAL A 128 -2.51 8.32 16.66
CA VAL A 128 -2.89 7.07 17.34
C VAL A 128 -1.76 6.05 17.49
N PHE A 129 -0.74 6.08 16.64
CA PHE A 129 0.38 5.14 16.65
C PHE A 129 1.67 5.77 17.17
N TYR A 130 1.59 6.88 17.88
CA TYR A 130 2.75 7.47 18.50
C TYR A 130 3.15 6.63 19.73
N SER A 131 4.43 6.27 19.85
CA SER A 131 4.96 5.46 20.95
C SER A 131 6.33 5.99 21.39
N SER A 132 6.36 6.78 22.43
CA SER A 132 7.59 7.36 22.98
C SER A 132 8.60 6.30 23.43
N SER A 133 8.11 5.19 23.99
CA SER A 133 8.95 4.06 24.44
C SER A 133 9.64 3.35 23.25
N MET A 134 8.94 3.16 22.13
CA MET A 134 9.54 2.58 20.92
C MET A 134 10.64 3.48 20.36
N TYR A 135 10.44 4.80 20.31
CA TYR A 135 11.43 5.73 19.77
C TYR A 135 12.65 5.87 20.69
N THR A 136 12.44 5.87 22.00
CA THR A 136 13.52 5.79 22.99
C THR A 136 14.33 4.50 22.79
N PHE A 137 13.66 3.36 22.63
CA PHE A 137 14.31 2.09 22.34
C PHE A 137 15.18 2.16 21.08
N ILE A 138 14.67 2.70 19.97
CA ILE A 138 15.43 2.85 18.71
C ILE A 138 16.69 3.70 18.95
N ARG A 139 16.54 4.87 19.61
CA ARG A 139 17.64 5.79 19.90
C ARG A 139 18.76 5.13 20.73
N GLU A 140 18.40 4.39 21.77
CA GLU A 140 19.34 3.77 22.70
C GLU A 140 19.98 2.50 22.16
N ASN A 141 19.29 1.78 21.29
CA ASN A 141 19.74 0.48 20.79
C ASN A 141 20.25 0.50 19.35
N LYS A 142 20.31 1.65 18.66
CA LYS A 142 20.66 1.73 17.23
C LYS A 142 22.03 1.11 16.90
N ALA A 143 22.97 1.06 17.85
CA ALA A 143 24.29 0.47 17.64
C ALA A 143 24.24 -1.04 17.36
N PHE A 144 23.23 -1.74 17.87
CA PHE A 144 23.07 -3.19 17.73
C PHE A 144 22.45 -3.62 16.40
N TYR A 145 21.94 -2.67 15.61
CA TYR A 145 21.27 -2.96 14.34
C TYR A 145 22.12 -2.51 13.17
N LYS A 146 22.18 -3.36 12.13
CA LYS A 146 22.75 -3.02 10.82
C LYS A 146 21.83 -2.08 10.06
N ALA A 147 20.52 -2.33 10.11
CA ALA A 147 19.52 -1.54 9.40
C ALA A 147 18.21 -1.41 10.18
N PHE A 148 17.54 -0.28 10.01
CA PHE A 148 16.14 -0.06 10.34
C PHE A 148 15.33 0.15 9.06
N ILE A 149 14.19 -0.53 8.95
CA ILE A 149 13.37 -0.55 7.76
C ILE A 149 11.95 -0.10 8.12
N PRO A 150 11.70 1.23 8.25
CA PRO A 150 10.35 1.74 8.49
C PRO A 150 9.49 1.66 7.23
N LEU A 151 8.22 1.21 7.40
CA LEU A 151 7.24 1.14 6.33
C LEU A 151 6.13 2.17 6.55
N SER A 152 5.74 2.84 5.47
CA SER A 152 4.75 3.94 5.45
C SER A 152 5.26 5.19 6.17
N PHE A 153 4.49 6.28 6.12
CA PHE A 153 4.87 7.53 6.77
C PHE A 153 3.96 7.84 7.97
N PHE A 154 4.41 7.36 9.14
CA PHE A 154 3.81 7.58 10.46
C PHE A 154 4.89 8.08 11.43
N PRO A 155 4.57 8.35 12.71
CA PRO A 155 5.55 8.80 13.69
C PRO A 155 6.80 7.94 13.75
N HIS A 156 6.68 6.62 13.69
CA HIS A 156 7.81 5.70 13.71
C HIS A 156 8.82 5.96 12.57
N THR A 157 8.36 6.30 11.39
CA THR A 157 9.23 6.61 10.24
C THR A 157 10.04 7.89 10.50
N TYR A 158 9.36 8.93 10.99
CA TYR A 158 10.03 10.19 11.35
C TYR A 158 11.13 9.96 12.39
N TYR A 159 10.78 9.30 13.51
CA TYR A 159 11.74 9.10 14.59
C TYR A 159 12.86 8.14 14.23
N THR A 160 12.60 7.08 13.49
CA THR A 160 13.66 6.19 12.98
C THR A 160 14.64 6.96 12.12
N ALA A 161 14.14 7.77 11.17
CA ALA A 161 14.99 8.59 10.31
C ALA A 161 15.75 9.68 11.04
N MET A 162 15.23 10.21 12.16
CA MET A 162 15.93 11.23 12.95
C MET A 162 16.99 10.62 13.89
N TYR A 163 16.77 9.41 14.40
CA TYR A 163 17.68 8.80 15.37
C TYR A 163 18.76 7.90 14.74
N ALA A 164 18.48 7.31 13.61
CA ALA A 164 19.40 6.41 12.89
C ALA A 164 19.36 6.64 11.37
N PRO A 165 19.57 7.88 10.87
CA PRO A 165 19.41 8.20 9.44
C PRO A 165 20.33 7.34 8.55
N GLU A 166 21.57 7.12 8.98
CA GLU A 166 22.61 6.36 8.27
C GLU A 166 22.32 4.85 8.15
N LYS A 167 21.40 4.36 9.00
CA LYS A 167 20.97 2.95 9.02
C LYS A 167 19.53 2.76 8.54
N THR A 168 18.88 3.80 8.05
CA THR A 168 17.46 3.76 7.68
C THR A 168 17.27 3.51 6.19
N ILE A 169 16.57 2.40 5.87
CA ILE A 169 16.04 2.10 4.53
C ILE A 169 14.53 2.31 4.59
N LEU A 170 14.05 3.43 4.06
CA LEU A 170 12.63 3.80 4.10
C LEU A 170 11.83 3.13 2.98
N ILE A 171 10.72 2.47 3.30
CA ILE A 171 9.70 2.02 2.32
C ILE A 171 8.44 2.89 2.50
N PRO A 172 8.26 3.97 1.71
CA PRO A 172 7.37 5.07 2.09
C PRO A 172 5.88 4.83 1.83
N THR A 173 5.50 4.01 0.88
CA THR A 173 4.10 3.78 0.44
C THR A 173 3.33 5.08 0.15
N MET A 174 3.98 6.02 -0.55
CA MET A 174 3.44 7.37 -0.78
C MET A 174 2.37 7.41 -1.87
N HIS A 175 1.36 8.24 -1.64
CA HIS A 175 0.30 8.53 -2.61
C HIS A 175 0.24 10.02 -2.91
N ASN A 176 -0.32 10.38 -4.06
CA ASN A 176 -0.62 11.78 -4.37
C ASN A 176 -1.83 12.29 -3.57
N ASN A 177 -1.65 12.46 -2.28
CA ASN A 177 -2.64 13.00 -1.36
C ASN A 177 -2.05 14.17 -0.55
N GLY A 178 -2.92 14.90 0.18
CA GLY A 178 -2.49 16.08 0.92
C GLY A 178 -1.39 15.82 1.96
N SER A 179 -1.29 14.62 2.51
CA SER A 179 -0.27 14.28 3.53
C SER A 179 1.14 14.24 2.96
N SER A 180 1.28 13.93 1.68
CA SER A 180 2.56 13.82 0.99
C SER A 180 3.26 15.17 0.77
N PHE A 181 2.55 16.27 0.99
CA PHE A 181 3.11 17.62 0.83
C PHE A 181 3.54 18.28 2.14
N ARG A 182 3.63 17.55 3.23
CA ARG A 182 4.16 18.07 4.50
C ARG A 182 5.65 18.40 4.38
N SER A 183 6.12 19.43 5.10
CA SER A 183 7.53 19.85 5.13
C SER A 183 8.43 18.75 5.68
N ILE A 184 7.98 18.05 6.73
CA ILE A 184 8.70 16.93 7.34
C ILE A 184 9.01 15.78 6.37
N ILE A 185 8.26 15.63 5.27
CA ILE A 185 8.57 14.65 4.22
C ILE A 185 9.95 14.95 3.63
N THR A 186 10.22 16.21 3.26
CA THR A 186 11.54 16.58 2.72
C THR A 186 12.63 16.35 3.74
N SER A 187 12.40 16.72 5.02
CA SER A 187 13.38 16.52 6.10
C SER A 187 13.75 15.05 6.30
N VAL A 188 12.77 14.13 6.23
CA VAL A 188 13.01 12.68 6.37
C VAL A 188 13.67 12.12 5.12
N PHE A 189 13.10 12.40 3.95
CA PHE A 189 13.53 11.78 2.68
C PHE A 189 14.89 12.28 2.17
N SER A 190 15.41 13.35 2.75
CA SER A 190 16.77 13.85 2.48
C SER A 190 17.83 13.26 3.42
N LYS A 191 17.44 12.67 4.56
CA LYS A 191 18.39 12.23 5.60
C LYS A 191 18.62 10.74 5.65
N VAL A 192 17.62 9.92 5.25
CA VAL A 192 17.73 8.46 5.29
C VAL A 192 18.83 7.96 4.35
N ALA A 193 19.44 6.81 4.68
CA ALA A 193 20.50 6.24 3.86
C ALA A 193 19.98 5.75 2.50
N TYR A 194 18.76 5.19 2.46
CA TYR A 194 18.17 4.69 1.22
C TYR A 194 16.64 4.72 1.25
N ILE A 195 16.03 4.89 0.06
CA ILE A 195 14.57 4.82 -0.10
C ILE A 195 14.22 3.72 -1.09
N GLY A 196 13.49 2.71 -0.63
CA GLY A 196 12.97 1.63 -1.44
C GLY A 196 11.52 1.90 -1.85
N PHE A 197 11.29 2.33 -3.09
CA PHE A 197 9.95 2.56 -3.61
C PHE A 197 9.29 1.25 -4.06
N ASN A 198 7.95 1.23 -4.05
CA ASN A 198 7.19 0.08 -4.52
C ASN A 198 7.06 0.05 -6.05
N ILE A 199 6.92 1.22 -6.68
CA ILE A 199 6.74 1.37 -8.13
C ILE A 199 7.38 2.68 -8.61
N GLU A 200 7.73 2.73 -9.90
CA GLU A 200 8.29 3.95 -10.53
C GLU A 200 7.39 5.20 -10.40
N ALA A 201 6.07 5.01 -10.41
CA ALA A 201 5.14 6.12 -10.27
C ALA A 201 5.20 6.77 -8.89
N GLU A 202 5.43 5.98 -7.82
CA GLU A 202 5.70 6.47 -6.47
C GLU A 202 7.03 7.21 -6.42
N GLN A 203 8.09 6.64 -7.00
CA GLN A 203 9.40 7.27 -7.10
C GLN A 203 9.32 8.63 -7.80
N LYS A 204 8.71 8.71 -8.98
CA LYS A 204 8.50 9.96 -9.71
C LYS A 204 7.67 11.00 -8.95
N LEU A 205 6.65 10.56 -8.21
CA LEU A 205 5.87 11.44 -7.34
C LEU A 205 6.78 12.08 -6.28
N VAL A 206 7.57 11.27 -5.58
CA VAL A 206 8.45 11.73 -4.51
C VAL A 206 9.58 12.60 -5.04
N GLU A 207 10.18 12.26 -6.18
CA GLU A 207 11.16 13.10 -6.88
C GLU A 207 10.61 14.50 -7.19
N ASN A 208 9.34 14.60 -7.56
CA ASN A 208 8.70 15.88 -7.84
C ASN A 208 8.30 16.66 -6.57
N ILE A 209 8.15 16.00 -5.43
CA ILE A 209 7.81 16.61 -4.14
C ILE A 209 9.07 17.05 -3.39
N VAL A 210 10.09 16.21 -3.35
CA VAL A 210 11.32 16.42 -2.57
C VAL A 210 12.37 17.16 -3.42
N GLY A 211 12.57 16.74 -4.67
CA GLY A 211 13.51 17.36 -5.61
C GLY A 211 14.96 17.03 -5.31
N LYS A 212 15.85 18.05 -5.40
CA LYS A 212 17.31 17.91 -5.28
C LYS A 212 17.81 17.14 -4.03
N PRO A 213 17.26 17.37 -2.82
CA PRO A 213 17.83 16.74 -1.62
C PRO A 213 17.42 15.28 -1.42
N LEU A 214 16.67 14.67 -2.35
CA LEU A 214 16.21 13.29 -2.21
C LEU A 214 17.40 12.34 -2.04
N ALA A 215 17.34 11.48 -1.01
CA ALA A 215 18.34 10.46 -0.71
C ALA A 215 18.49 9.42 -1.84
N ALA A 216 19.55 8.62 -1.77
CA ALA A 216 19.74 7.46 -2.65
C ALA A 216 18.48 6.58 -2.65
N ASN A 217 18.06 6.10 -3.82
CA ASN A 217 16.79 5.40 -3.91
C ASN A 217 16.71 4.44 -5.11
N GLY A 218 15.71 3.57 -5.08
CA GLY A 218 15.41 2.65 -6.17
C GLY A 218 14.13 1.88 -5.90
N ILE A 219 13.78 0.93 -6.77
CA ILE A 219 12.59 0.09 -6.64
C ILE A 219 12.95 -1.17 -5.87
N ILE A 220 12.39 -1.33 -4.66
CA ILE A 220 12.44 -2.59 -3.90
C ILE A 220 11.17 -3.39 -4.17
N SER A 221 10.00 -2.80 -3.89
CA SER A 221 8.68 -3.40 -4.10
C SER A 221 8.35 -4.57 -3.14
N VAL A 222 7.30 -5.33 -3.46
CA VAL A 222 6.85 -6.53 -2.76
C VAL A 222 6.70 -7.67 -3.74
N GLY A 223 7.04 -8.88 -3.34
CA GLY A 223 6.84 -10.05 -4.19
C GLY A 223 5.41 -10.60 -4.12
N ILE A 224 5.07 -11.44 -5.07
CA ILE A 224 3.76 -12.08 -5.14
C ILE A 224 3.86 -13.55 -4.77
N GLU A 225 2.97 -14.00 -3.88
CA GLU A 225 2.76 -15.40 -3.54
C GLU A 225 1.83 -16.07 -4.55
N LYS A 226 2.17 -17.29 -4.95
CA LYS A 226 1.24 -18.14 -5.68
C LYS A 226 0.44 -18.99 -4.68
N THR A 227 -0.76 -18.58 -4.39
CA THR A 227 -1.69 -19.35 -3.57
C THR A 227 -2.43 -20.36 -4.45
N LYS A 228 -2.51 -21.62 -4.01
CA LYS A 228 -3.29 -22.65 -4.71
C LYS A 228 -4.78 -22.30 -4.60
N ALA A 229 -5.47 -22.30 -5.74
CA ALA A 229 -6.91 -22.07 -5.78
C ALA A 229 -7.69 -23.15 -5.08
N ALA A 230 -8.78 -22.80 -4.42
CA ALA A 230 -9.79 -23.73 -3.92
C ALA A 230 -10.56 -24.39 -5.08
N ASP A 231 -11.31 -25.45 -4.78
CA ASP A 231 -12.20 -26.06 -5.77
C ASP A 231 -13.25 -25.04 -6.26
N TRP A 232 -13.28 -24.87 -7.59
CA TRP A 232 -14.16 -23.86 -8.19
C TRP A 232 -15.64 -24.19 -8.02
N LYS A 233 -16.03 -25.47 -8.19
CA LYS A 233 -17.45 -25.87 -8.12
C LYS A 233 -18.01 -25.60 -6.72
N GLN A 234 -17.25 -25.97 -5.68
CA GLN A 234 -17.63 -25.70 -4.30
C GLN A 234 -17.68 -24.20 -4.00
N THR A 235 -16.65 -23.46 -4.43
CA THR A 235 -16.57 -21.99 -4.26
C THR A 235 -17.74 -21.28 -4.94
N LYS A 236 -18.06 -21.67 -6.19
CA LYS A 236 -19.15 -21.11 -6.95
C LYS A 236 -20.51 -21.29 -6.27
N VAL A 237 -20.79 -22.50 -5.77
CA VAL A 237 -22.03 -22.80 -5.05
C VAL A 237 -22.10 -22.03 -3.73
N LYS A 238 -21.01 -22.05 -2.94
CA LYS A 238 -20.94 -21.39 -1.63
C LYS A 238 -21.27 -19.89 -1.68
N TYR A 239 -20.80 -19.20 -2.71
CA TYR A 239 -20.97 -17.74 -2.85
C TYR A 239 -22.01 -17.36 -3.91
N ASN A 240 -22.75 -18.32 -4.47
CA ASN A 240 -23.76 -18.10 -5.51
C ASN A 240 -23.21 -17.29 -6.69
N LEU A 241 -22.04 -17.68 -7.20
CA LEU A 241 -21.34 -16.93 -8.25
C LEU A 241 -21.91 -17.23 -9.65
N PRO A 242 -22.02 -16.21 -10.52
CA PRO A 242 -22.49 -16.38 -11.90
C PRO A 242 -21.40 -16.97 -12.80
N GLU A 243 -21.76 -17.33 -14.05
CA GLU A 243 -20.79 -17.76 -15.06
C GLU A 243 -19.90 -16.60 -15.52
N ASP A 244 -20.52 -15.48 -15.86
CA ASP A 244 -19.84 -14.30 -16.38
C ASP A 244 -19.91 -13.15 -15.38
N TYR A 245 -18.75 -12.69 -14.89
CA TYR A 245 -18.73 -11.57 -13.95
C TYR A 245 -17.51 -10.67 -14.09
N LEU A 246 -17.76 -9.38 -13.79
CA LEU A 246 -16.79 -8.36 -13.46
C LEU A 246 -16.48 -8.48 -11.97
N LEU A 247 -15.24 -8.66 -11.60
CA LEU A 247 -14.82 -8.88 -10.22
C LEU A 247 -14.14 -7.66 -9.62
N TYR A 248 -14.58 -7.24 -8.45
CA TYR A 248 -13.83 -6.36 -7.56
C TYR A 248 -13.39 -7.13 -6.31
N VAL A 249 -12.15 -6.95 -5.88
CA VAL A 249 -11.62 -7.50 -4.63
C VAL A 249 -11.01 -6.38 -3.81
N GLY A 250 -11.50 -6.21 -2.59
CA GLY A 250 -11.00 -5.20 -1.67
C GLY A 250 -12.06 -4.70 -0.69
N ARG A 251 -11.71 -3.68 0.06
CA ARG A 251 -12.64 -3.05 1.00
C ARG A 251 -13.79 -2.35 0.26
N ILE A 252 -15.01 -2.67 0.64
CA ILE A 252 -16.23 -2.15 0.01
C ILE A 252 -16.65 -0.86 0.75
N ASP A 253 -16.12 0.27 0.27
CA ASP A 253 -16.48 1.63 0.72
C ASP A 253 -16.48 2.61 -0.47
N ALA A 254 -17.04 3.79 -0.25
CA ALA A 254 -17.21 4.80 -1.32
C ALA A 254 -15.87 5.27 -1.93
N ILE A 255 -14.78 5.28 -1.15
CA ILE A 255 -13.45 5.73 -1.63
C ILE A 255 -12.84 4.70 -2.57
N LYS A 256 -12.91 3.42 -2.20
CA LYS A 256 -12.33 2.31 -2.96
C LYS A 256 -13.19 1.94 -4.17
N LEU A 257 -14.51 1.95 -4.03
CA LEU A 257 -15.44 1.64 -5.13
C LEU A 257 -15.55 2.75 -6.19
N ASN A 258 -15.37 4.01 -5.81
CA ASN A 258 -15.32 5.15 -6.74
C ASN A 258 -16.32 5.09 -7.90
N ASN A 259 -17.61 5.03 -7.62
CA ASN A 259 -18.73 5.00 -8.58
C ASN A 259 -18.80 3.74 -9.47
N ILE A 260 -18.05 2.66 -9.20
CA ILE A 260 -18.07 1.46 -10.04
C ILE A 260 -19.46 0.82 -10.15
N VAL A 261 -20.25 0.87 -9.08
CA VAL A 261 -21.62 0.35 -9.05
C VAL A 261 -22.50 1.10 -10.04
N ASP A 262 -22.49 2.44 -9.98
CA ASP A 262 -23.28 3.29 -10.89
C ASP A 262 -22.84 3.09 -12.36
N TYR A 263 -21.53 3.00 -12.60
CA TYR A 263 -20.98 2.77 -13.91
C TYR A 263 -21.38 1.40 -14.46
N PHE A 264 -21.36 0.38 -13.63
CA PHE A 264 -21.79 -0.96 -14.03
C PHE A 264 -23.30 -1.02 -14.31
N LEU A 265 -24.13 -0.42 -13.47
CA LEU A 265 -25.58 -0.35 -13.72
C LEU A 265 -25.89 0.44 -14.99
N GLY A 266 -25.20 1.53 -15.24
CA GLY A 266 -25.28 2.25 -16.50
C GLY A 266 -24.83 1.41 -17.70
N TYR A 267 -23.78 0.59 -17.56
CA TYR A 267 -23.35 -0.38 -18.55
C TYR A 267 -24.47 -1.37 -18.89
N LYS A 268 -25.12 -1.95 -17.86
CA LYS A 268 -26.25 -2.90 -18.03
C LYS A 268 -27.43 -2.26 -18.76
N LYS A 269 -27.77 -1.02 -18.43
CA LYS A 269 -28.83 -0.27 -19.14
C LYS A 269 -28.54 -0.10 -20.62
N LYS A 270 -27.28 0.13 -20.97
CA LYS A 270 -26.86 0.29 -22.38
C LYS A 270 -26.77 -1.04 -23.13
N TYR A 271 -26.35 -2.11 -22.48
CA TYR A 271 -26.16 -3.43 -23.07
C TYR A 271 -27.04 -4.47 -22.36
N ILE A 272 -28.34 -4.40 -22.62
CA ILE A 272 -29.38 -5.22 -21.97
C ILE A 272 -29.15 -6.73 -22.16
N ALA A 273 -28.58 -7.14 -23.29
CA ALA A 273 -28.26 -8.54 -23.56
C ALA A 273 -27.00 -9.07 -22.83
N SER A 274 -26.23 -8.21 -22.17
CA SER A 274 -25.06 -8.65 -21.42
C SER A 274 -25.47 -9.48 -20.20
N ARG A 275 -24.89 -10.68 -20.07
CA ARG A 275 -25.08 -11.57 -18.90
C ARG A 275 -24.13 -11.27 -17.76
N LEU A 276 -23.21 -10.31 -17.97
CA LEU A 276 -22.20 -9.95 -16.99
C LEU A 276 -22.85 -9.47 -15.68
N LYS A 277 -22.38 -10.01 -14.54
CA LYS A 277 -22.74 -9.52 -13.19
C LYS A 277 -21.53 -8.87 -12.53
N LEU A 278 -21.77 -8.04 -11.53
CA LEU A 278 -20.72 -7.45 -10.70
C LEU A 278 -20.62 -8.24 -9.39
N VAL A 279 -19.45 -8.85 -9.15
CA VAL A 279 -19.14 -9.55 -7.91
C VAL A 279 -18.16 -8.70 -7.09
N LEU A 280 -18.53 -8.42 -5.85
CA LEU A 280 -17.78 -7.60 -4.89
C LEU A 280 -17.33 -8.48 -3.73
N VAL A 281 -16.01 -8.71 -3.64
CA VAL A 281 -15.37 -9.56 -2.63
C VAL A 281 -14.66 -8.69 -1.61
N GLY A 282 -15.00 -8.83 -0.33
CA GLY A 282 -14.35 -8.17 0.80
C GLY A 282 -15.30 -7.64 1.85
N GLY A 283 -14.72 -7.05 2.89
CA GLY A 283 -15.52 -6.45 3.99
C GLY A 283 -16.30 -5.22 3.54
N ILE A 284 -17.54 -5.13 4.01
CA ILE A 284 -18.46 -4.04 3.71
C ILE A 284 -18.34 -2.97 4.80
N PHE A 285 -17.90 -1.78 4.42
CA PHE A 285 -17.69 -0.62 5.31
C PHE A 285 -18.51 0.62 4.88
N GLY A 286 -19.47 0.42 3.97
CA GLY A 286 -20.32 1.48 3.45
C GLY A 286 -21.72 0.97 3.08
N LYS A 287 -22.48 1.81 2.39
CA LYS A 287 -23.81 1.44 1.89
C LYS A 287 -23.68 0.46 0.73
N THR A 288 -24.54 -0.54 0.71
CA THR A 288 -24.70 -1.50 -0.39
C THR A 288 -25.87 -1.09 -1.30
N VAL A 289 -25.79 -1.53 -2.55
CA VAL A 289 -26.87 -1.38 -3.52
C VAL A 289 -27.43 -2.77 -3.82
N GLU A 290 -28.69 -3.00 -3.48
CA GLU A 290 -29.39 -4.23 -3.82
C GLU A 290 -29.81 -4.22 -5.30
N HIS A 291 -29.30 -5.18 -6.07
CA HIS A 291 -29.63 -5.32 -7.48
C HIS A 291 -29.35 -6.76 -7.93
N PRO A 292 -30.20 -7.38 -8.80
CA PRO A 292 -30.03 -8.78 -9.21
C PRO A 292 -28.73 -9.06 -9.97
N ASP A 293 -28.07 -8.04 -10.48
CA ASP A 293 -26.77 -8.17 -11.16
C ASP A 293 -25.59 -7.80 -10.28
N ILE A 294 -25.78 -7.57 -8.97
CA ILE A 294 -24.70 -7.26 -8.00
C ILE A 294 -24.69 -8.31 -6.89
N ILE A 295 -23.54 -8.90 -6.67
CA ILE A 295 -23.33 -9.94 -5.66
C ILE A 295 -22.23 -9.49 -4.69
N TYR A 296 -22.53 -9.55 -3.39
CA TYR A 296 -21.58 -9.29 -2.31
C TYR A 296 -21.26 -10.62 -1.62
N THR A 297 -20.00 -11.04 -1.63
CA THR A 297 -19.58 -12.30 -0.98
C THR A 297 -19.20 -12.13 0.49
N GLY A 298 -18.90 -10.89 0.93
CA GLY A 298 -18.18 -10.68 2.17
C GLY A 298 -16.71 -11.10 2.08
N PHE A 299 -16.08 -11.34 3.21
CA PHE A 299 -14.72 -11.90 3.25
C PHE A 299 -14.72 -13.36 2.76
N VAL A 300 -13.69 -13.70 1.99
CA VAL A 300 -13.43 -15.05 1.49
C VAL A 300 -12.02 -15.48 1.88
N GLY A 301 -11.76 -16.78 1.99
CA GLY A 301 -10.42 -17.32 2.22
C GLY A 301 -9.49 -17.07 1.02
N ASP A 302 -8.17 -17.05 1.25
CA ASP A 302 -7.19 -16.76 0.18
C ASP A 302 -7.29 -17.75 -0.98
N ALA A 303 -7.46 -19.04 -0.73
CA ALA A 303 -7.64 -20.05 -1.76
C ALA A 303 -8.94 -19.86 -2.56
N GLU A 304 -10.04 -19.47 -1.91
CA GLU A 304 -11.32 -19.16 -2.54
C GLU A 304 -11.22 -17.83 -3.33
N LYS A 305 -10.51 -16.83 -2.81
CA LYS A 305 -10.21 -15.58 -3.53
C LYS A 305 -9.53 -15.87 -4.86
N VAL A 306 -8.51 -16.71 -4.87
CA VAL A 306 -7.81 -17.09 -6.09
C VAL A 306 -8.75 -17.83 -7.05
N ALA A 307 -9.58 -18.77 -6.56
CA ALA A 307 -10.56 -19.47 -7.41
C ALA A 307 -11.56 -18.48 -8.05
N ILE A 308 -12.03 -17.48 -7.30
CA ILE A 308 -12.92 -16.43 -7.81
C ILE A 308 -12.19 -15.54 -8.83
N GLN A 309 -10.93 -15.17 -8.59
CA GLN A 309 -10.13 -14.38 -9.53
C GLN A 309 -9.90 -15.12 -10.86
N LEU A 310 -9.52 -16.39 -10.81
CA LEU A 310 -9.25 -17.23 -11.99
C LEU A 310 -10.48 -17.41 -12.89
N ASN A 311 -11.67 -17.40 -12.33
CA ASN A 311 -12.91 -17.58 -13.09
C ASN A 311 -13.62 -16.27 -13.44
N ALA A 312 -13.11 -15.12 -12.98
CA ALA A 312 -13.63 -13.82 -13.40
C ALA A 312 -13.36 -13.56 -14.88
N LYS A 313 -14.32 -12.96 -15.59
CA LYS A 313 -14.15 -12.54 -16.97
C LYS A 313 -13.22 -11.34 -17.08
N VAL A 314 -13.44 -10.33 -16.23
CA VAL A 314 -12.61 -9.12 -16.09
C VAL A 314 -12.51 -8.78 -14.60
N ILE A 315 -11.36 -8.28 -14.17
CA ILE A 315 -11.19 -7.74 -12.82
C ILE A 315 -11.12 -6.22 -12.88
N VAL A 316 -11.72 -5.54 -11.92
CA VAL A 316 -11.74 -4.07 -11.86
C VAL A 316 -11.12 -3.56 -10.57
N ASN A 317 -10.25 -2.55 -10.69
CA ASN A 317 -9.82 -1.74 -9.56
C ASN A 317 -10.15 -0.26 -9.84
N PRO A 318 -11.26 0.25 -9.32
CA PRO A 318 -11.73 1.60 -9.57
C PRO A 318 -11.08 2.65 -8.67
N SER A 319 -10.27 2.26 -7.69
CA SER A 319 -9.62 3.18 -6.75
C SER A 319 -8.76 4.23 -7.45
N LYS A 320 -8.92 5.49 -7.04
CA LYS A 320 -8.10 6.62 -7.53
C LYS A 320 -6.69 6.66 -6.93
N TYR A 321 -6.53 6.11 -5.74
CA TYR A 321 -5.34 6.24 -4.93
C TYR A 321 -4.77 4.86 -4.62
N GLU A 322 -3.81 4.45 -5.42
CA GLU A 322 -3.02 3.23 -5.22
C GLU A 322 -1.53 3.57 -5.38
N SER A 323 -0.72 3.22 -4.38
CA SER A 323 0.75 3.24 -4.52
C SER A 323 1.22 1.93 -5.14
N LEU A 324 0.76 0.82 -4.57
CA LEU A 324 0.92 -0.53 -5.07
C LEU A 324 -0.31 -1.32 -4.62
N SER A 325 -1.05 -1.87 -5.55
CA SER A 325 -2.19 -2.72 -5.24
C SER A 325 -1.77 -4.18 -5.36
N LEU A 326 -1.70 -4.90 -4.23
CA LEU A 326 -1.39 -6.33 -4.22
C LEU A 326 -2.37 -7.12 -5.08
N ILE A 327 -3.65 -6.77 -5.03
CA ILE A 327 -4.67 -7.43 -5.85
C ILE A 327 -4.44 -7.25 -7.36
N LEU A 328 -3.83 -6.13 -7.77
CA LEU A 328 -3.44 -5.94 -9.17
C LEU A 328 -2.30 -6.89 -9.56
N LEU A 329 -1.29 -7.00 -8.72
CA LEU A 329 -0.16 -7.89 -8.95
C LEU A 329 -0.58 -9.36 -8.90
N GLU A 330 -1.40 -9.77 -7.93
CA GLU A 330 -1.99 -11.11 -7.85
C GLU A 330 -2.76 -11.43 -9.14
N THR A 331 -3.64 -10.52 -9.56
CA THR A 331 -4.43 -10.68 -10.79
C THR A 331 -3.56 -10.80 -12.04
N MET A 332 -2.51 -9.99 -12.15
CA MET A 332 -1.56 -10.08 -13.25
C MET A 332 -0.77 -11.38 -13.21
N SER A 333 -0.36 -11.87 -12.03
CA SER A 333 0.33 -13.15 -11.89
C SER A 333 -0.51 -14.32 -12.39
N GLU A 334 -1.84 -14.24 -12.22
CA GLU A 334 -2.81 -15.21 -12.72
C GLU A 334 -3.16 -15.01 -14.22
N GLY A 335 -2.60 -13.99 -14.86
CA GLY A 335 -2.84 -13.71 -16.29
C GLY A 335 -4.26 -13.27 -16.60
N LYS A 336 -4.91 -12.54 -15.70
CA LYS A 336 -6.28 -12.05 -15.88
C LYS A 336 -6.32 -10.62 -16.44
N ALA A 337 -7.29 -10.34 -17.26
CA ALA A 337 -7.55 -9.00 -17.80
C ALA A 337 -8.14 -8.09 -16.74
N MET A 338 -7.76 -6.82 -16.75
CA MET A 338 -8.13 -5.85 -15.74
C MET A 338 -8.52 -4.49 -16.30
N LEU A 339 -9.49 -3.83 -15.64
CA LEU A 339 -9.75 -2.39 -15.76
C LEU A 339 -9.28 -1.66 -14.51
N VAL A 340 -8.39 -0.68 -14.65
CA VAL A 340 -7.71 -0.03 -13.52
C VAL A 340 -7.81 1.48 -13.62
N ASN A 341 -8.20 2.13 -12.53
CA ASN A 341 -8.20 3.59 -12.39
C ASN A 341 -6.94 4.13 -11.71
N GLY A 342 -6.11 3.27 -11.14
CA GLY A 342 -4.86 3.62 -10.49
C GLY A 342 -3.66 3.62 -11.44
N GLN A 343 -2.47 3.82 -10.86
CA GLN A 343 -1.21 3.80 -11.59
C GLN A 343 -0.75 2.36 -11.79
N CYS A 344 -0.84 1.86 -13.02
CA CYS A 344 -0.30 0.58 -13.41
C CYS A 344 0.34 0.70 -14.80
N ASN A 345 1.66 0.53 -14.90
CA ASN A 345 2.40 0.73 -16.15
C ASN A 345 2.01 -0.27 -17.25
N VAL A 346 1.66 -1.50 -16.89
CA VAL A 346 1.29 -2.56 -17.85
C VAL A 346 -0.10 -2.35 -18.45
N LEU A 347 -0.97 -1.61 -17.75
CA LEU A 347 -2.38 -1.48 -18.10
C LEU A 347 -2.81 -0.04 -18.41
N LYS A 348 -1.86 0.84 -18.76
CA LYS A 348 -2.17 2.26 -19.05
C LYS A 348 -3.30 2.46 -20.05
N GLU A 349 -3.34 1.68 -21.11
CA GLU A 349 -4.39 1.74 -22.15
C GLU A 349 -5.75 1.22 -21.65
N HIS A 350 -5.78 0.50 -20.53
CA HIS A 350 -7.00 -0.10 -19.96
C HIS A 350 -7.41 0.56 -18.63
N CYS A 351 -6.81 1.70 -18.28
CA CYS A 351 -7.22 2.40 -17.08
C CYS A 351 -8.67 2.88 -17.15
N VAL A 352 -9.42 2.63 -16.08
CA VAL A 352 -10.74 3.22 -15.88
C VAL A 352 -10.54 4.64 -15.40
N LYS A 353 -10.90 5.62 -16.21
CA LYS A 353 -10.99 7.01 -15.77
C LYS A 353 -12.28 7.23 -14.97
N SER A 354 -12.38 8.35 -14.31
CA SER A 354 -13.61 8.75 -13.60
C SER A 354 -14.78 9.04 -14.55
N ASP A 355 -14.61 8.81 -15.86
CA ASP A 355 -15.63 9.05 -16.85
C ASP A 355 -16.32 7.72 -17.24
N TYR A 356 -17.63 7.77 -17.24
CA TYR A 356 -18.49 6.64 -17.57
C TYR A 356 -18.28 6.13 -19.00
N ALA A 357 -18.07 6.99 -19.97
CA ALA A 357 -17.96 6.61 -21.36
C ALA A 357 -16.71 5.74 -21.63
N ALA A 358 -15.58 6.09 -21.00
CA ALA A 358 -14.36 5.30 -21.09
C ALA A 358 -14.53 3.92 -20.44
N PHE A 359 -15.17 3.86 -19.27
CA PHE A 359 -15.47 2.60 -18.58
C PHE A 359 -16.33 1.70 -19.46
N VAL A 360 -17.48 2.20 -19.93
CA VAL A 360 -18.45 1.43 -20.72
C VAL A 360 -17.82 0.87 -21.99
N ARG A 361 -17.07 1.67 -22.72
CA ARG A 361 -16.40 1.24 -23.96
C ARG A 361 -15.36 0.14 -23.68
N LYS A 362 -14.49 0.34 -22.69
CA LYS A 362 -13.44 -0.62 -22.36
C LYS A 362 -13.99 -1.92 -21.79
N LEU A 363 -15.00 -1.85 -20.92
CA LEU A 363 -15.65 -3.05 -20.40
C LEU A 363 -16.29 -3.85 -21.54
N ARG A 364 -16.97 -3.20 -22.50
CA ARG A 364 -17.57 -3.88 -23.65
C ARG A 364 -16.53 -4.60 -24.50
N CYS A 365 -15.41 -3.94 -24.82
CA CYS A 365 -14.31 -4.57 -25.55
C CYS A 365 -13.77 -5.82 -24.84
N LEU A 366 -13.59 -5.73 -23.50
CA LEU A 366 -13.10 -6.86 -22.71
C LEU A 366 -14.15 -7.96 -22.52
N GLU A 367 -15.44 -7.64 -22.44
CA GLU A 367 -16.50 -8.65 -22.39
C GLU A 367 -16.57 -9.48 -23.68
N GLU A 368 -16.46 -8.83 -24.85
CA GLU A 368 -16.64 -9.45 -26.14
C GLU A 368 -15.40 -10.18 -26.67
N SER A 369 -14.20 -9.69 -26.36
CA SER A 369 -12.96 -10.21 -26.94
C SER A 369 -12.17 -11.06 -25.95
N GLU A 370 -12.23 -12.38 -26.12
CA GLU A 370 -11.36 -13.32 -25.36
C GLU A 370 -9.89 -13.12 -25.72
N VAL A 371 -9.59 -12.91 -27.00
CA VAL A 371 -8.22 -12.68 -27.47
C VAL A 371 -7.60 -11.46 -26.76
N LEU A 372 -8.36 -10.36 -26.65
CA LEU A 372 -7.90 -9.17 -25.94
C LEU A 372 -7.61 -9.47 -24.45
N ARG A 373 -8.51 -10.23 -23.78
CA ARG A 373 -8.30 -10.62 -22.39
C ARG A 373 -7.05 -11.48 -22.22
N GLN A 374 -6.81 -12.44 -23.10
CA GLN A 374 -5.63 -13.32 -23.06
C GLN A 374 -4.33 -12.53 -23.29
N GLN A 375 -4.29 -11.68 -24.32
CA GLN A 375 -3.11 -10.83 -24.60
C GLN A 375 -2.77 -9.91 -23.43
N MET A 376 -3.77 -9.32 -22.81
CA MET A 376 -3.63 -8.45 -21.67
C MET A 376 -3.15 -9.21 -20.44
N GLY A 377 -3.73 -10.38 -20.19
CA GLY A 377 -3.33 -11.26 -19.09
C GLY A 377 -1.89 -11.75 -19.23
N GLU A 378 -1.46 -12.13 -20.44
CA GLU A 378 -0.08 -12.58 -20.70
C GLU A 378 0.94 -11.46 -20.48
N LYS A 379 0.66 -10.23 -20.95
CA LYS A 379 1.50 -9.06 -20.65
C LYS A 379 1.63 -8.82 -19.14
N GLY A 380 0.51 -8.91 -18.42
CA GLY A 380 0.51 -8.76 -16.97
C GLY A 380 1.33 -9.83 -16.25
N ARG A 381 1.16 -11.09 -16.63
CA ARG A 381 1.90 -12.23 -16.07
C ARG A 381 3.41 -12.08 -16.26
N ARG A 382 3.84 -11.77 -17.48
CA ARG A 382 5.27 -11.56 -17.80
C ARG A 382 5.85 -10.41 -16.96
N TYR A 383 5.15 -9.29 -16.89
CA TYR A 383 5.58 -8.14 -16.10
C TYR A 383 5.77 -8.47 -14.62
N VAL A 384 4.86 -9.25 -14.02
CA VAL A 384 4.98 -9.67 -12.62
C VAL A 384 6.13 -10.64 -12.43
N GLN A 385 6.31 -11.60 -13.32
CA GLN A 385 7.42 -12.57 -13.25
C GLN A 385 8.79 -11.87 -13.34
N GLU A 386 8.92 -10.86 -14.18
CA GLU A 386 10.18 -10.14 -14.40
C GLU A 386 10.50 -9.13 -13.27
N ASN A 387 9.49 -8.63 -12.53
CA ASN A 387 9.69 -7.52 -11.61
C ASN A 387 9.32 -7.80 -10.16
N TYR A 388 8.43 -8.78 -9.89
CA TYR A 388 7.82 -9.00 -8.58
C TYR A 388 7.99 -10.44 -8.06
N ASP A 389 8.92 -11.21 -8.63
CA ASP A 389 9.35 -12.49 -8.04
C ASP A 389 10.09 -12.24 -6.72
N TRP A 390 9.80 -13.06 -5.70
CA TRP A 390 10.40 -12.90 -4.38
C TRP A 390 11.94 -12.97 -4.39
N LYS A 391 12.56 -13.74 -5.29
CA LYS A 391 14.03 -13.78 -5.40
C LYS A 391 14.59 -12.42 -5.80
N ILE A 392 13.91 -11.74 -6.73
CA ILE A 392 14.29 -10.39 -7.19
C ILE A 392 14.14 -9.39 -6.05
N ILE A 393 12.99 -9.41 -5.37
CA ILE A 393 12.68 -8.46 -4.28
C ILE A 393 13.66 -8.63 -3.11
N ILE A 394 13.89 -9.87 -2.66
CA ILE A 394 14.84 -10.14 -1.57
C ILE A 394 16.27 -9.78 -2.00
N GLY A 395 16.65 -10.05 -3.25
CA GLY A 395 17.94 -9.61 -3.79
C GLY A 395 18.14 -8.11 -3.72
N ARG A 396 17.15 -7.32 -4.15
CA ARG A 396 17.17 -5.83 -4.05
C ARG A 396 17.28 -5.37 -2.59
N MET A 397 16.52 -5.99 -1.68
CA MET A 397 16.55 -5.64 -0.26
C MET A 397 17.90 -5.95 0.38
N ARG A 398 18.49 -7.14 0.08
CA ARG A 398 19.84 -7.49 0.54
C ARG A 398 20.87 -6.48 0.04
N SER A 399 20.84 -6.12 -1.24
CA SER A 399 21.75 -5.11 -1.80
C SER A 399 21.62 -3.77 -1.10
N ALA A 400 20.41 -3.33 -0.79
CA ALA A 400 20.19 -2.09 -0.04
C ALA A 400 20.74 -2.16 1.40
N ILE A 401 20.56 -3.30 2.11
CA ILE A 401 21.09 -3.50 3.47
C ILE A 401 22.62 -3.56 3.46
N GLN A 402 23.21 -4.26 2.50
CA GLN A 402 24.67 -4.41 2.37
C GLN A 402 25.37 -3.10 2.01
N ALA A 403 24.69 -2.21 1.29
CA ALA A 403 25.21 -0.89 0.94
C ALA A 403 25.25 0.10 2.13
N LEU A 404 24.64 -0.21 3.26
CA LEU A 404 24.76 0.59 4.48
C LEU A 404 26.14 0.38 5.10
N SER A 405 26.84 1.47 5.40
CA SER A 405 28.15 1.49 6.05
C SER A 405 28.10 1.07 7.52
#